data_ca3fc9939cda934a39aa07741f317c06
#
_entry.id   ca3fc9939cda934a39aa07741f317c06
#
_cell.length_a   1.000
_cell.length_b   1.000
_cell.length_c   1.000
_cell.angle_alpha   90.00
_cell.angle_beta   90.00
_cell.angle_gamma   90.00
#
_symmetry.space_group_name_H-M   'P 1'
#
loop_
_entity.id
_entity.type
_entity.pdbx_description
1 polymer ?
#
loop_
_entity_poly.entity_id
_entity_poly.type
_entity_poly.pdbx_seq_one_letter_code
_entity_poly.pdbx_strand_id
1 'polypeptide(L)'
;MKKMKFALTVIVLAFLGLQCTTTARTPQTNKNQKNNNTKNQFTMETTNKFEFPALPYSYDALEPYIDKLTLEIHHGKHHKAYYDNFVAAVKGTEMESMDILDIFRNMSKYPMAVRNNGGGYYNHTFYWEGMRAPGSGLPTGKLSDAIKKEFTSFDEFKKQFSEAGKTRFGSGWAWLSLDEKGKLFISSTPNQDNPLMDLAEKKGTPLLVMDVWEHAYYLKYQNKRPDYIEAFWNVVNWEEVAKRYERALSQVSK
;
A
#
# COMPACT_ATOMS: atom_id res chain seq x y z
N MET A 1 -32.80 -11.96 44.04
CA MET A 1 -33.03 -12.22 42.60
C MET A 1 -34.12 -11.25 42.10
N LYS A 2 -33.77 -10.12 41.51
CA LYS A 2 -34.74 -9.15 40.94
C LYS A 2 -34.68 -9.29 39.41
N LYS A 3 -35.79 -9.70 38.82
CA LYS A 3 -35.96 -9.79 37.37
C LYS A 3 -36.25 -8.40 36.81
N MET A 4 -35.41 -7.89 35.94
CA MET A 4 -35.60 -6.66 35.19
C MET A 4 -36.30 -6.97 33.86
N LYS A 5 -37.49 -6.42 33.67
CA LYS A 5 -38.28 -6.54 32.43
C LYS A 5 -37.87 -5.38 31.51
N PHE A 6 -37.37 -5.69 30.32
CA PHE A 6 -37.16 -4.71 29.24
C PHE A 6 -38.47 -4.57 28.43
N ALA A 7 -38.99 -3.35 28.35
CA ALA A 7 -40.12 -3.02 27.49
C ALA A 7 -39.59 -2.58 26.12
N LEU A 8 -40.08 -3.24 25.08
CA LEU A 8 -39.77 -2.94 23.69
C LEU A 8 -40.83 -1.93 23.17
N THR A 9 -40.39 -0.69 22.88
CA THR A 9 -41.27 0.32 22.27
C THR A 9 -41.12 0.27 20.76
N VAL A 10 -42.19 -0.14 20.08
CA VAL A 10 -42.28 -0.14 18.61
C VAL A 10 -42.82 1.24 18.19
N ILE A 11 -42.04 1.99 17.42
CA ILE A 11 -42.49 3.23 16.77
C ILE A 11 -42.92 2.90 15.33
N VAL A 12 -44.22 3.07 15.07
CA VAL A 12 -44.83 2.98 13.74
C VAL A 12 -44.78 4.36 13.08
N LEU A 13 -44.05 4.53 12.01
CA LEU A 13 -44.04 5.72 11.15
C LEU A 13 -45.05 5.56 10.03
N ALA A 14 -46.08 6.37 10.02
CA ALA A 14 -47.07 6.44 8.95
C ALA A 14 -46.54 7.27 7.77
N PHE A 15 -46.53 6.69 6.56
CA PHE A 15 -46.26 7.43 5.33
C PHE A 15 -47.53 8.09 4.80
N LEU A 16 -47.55 9.42 4.73
CA LEU A 16 -48.54 10.21 4.01
C LEU A 16 -48.06 10.41 2.58
N GLY A 17 -48.77 9.81 1.63
CA GLY A 17 -48.54 9.99 0.20
C GLY A 17 -49.09 11.35 -0.27
N LEU A 18 -48.25 12.10 -0.97
CA LEU A 18 -48.65 13.31 -1.69
C LEU A 18 -48.69 12.99 -3.20
N GLN A 19 -49.88 12.95 -3.78
CA GLN A 19 -50.10 12.88 -5.23
C GLN A 19 -49.85 14.23 -5.86
N CYS A 20 -48.96 14.32 -6.82
CA CYS A 20 -48.76 15.51 -7.65
C CYS A 20 -49.31 15.28 -9.04
N THR A 21 -50.37 16.04 -9.40
CA THR A 21 -51.04 16.03 -10.71
C THR A 21 -50.22 16.81 -11.75
N THR A 22 -49.97 16.16 -12.87
CA THR A 22 -49.34 16.75 -14.05
C THR A 22 -50.34 17.54 -14.88
N THR A 23 -50.08 18.85 -15.13
CA THR A 23 -50.71 19.62 -16.20
C THR A 23 -49.67 20.00 -17.24
N ALA A 24 -49.92 19.53 -18.46
CA ALA A 24 -49.16 19.88 -19.66
C ALA A 24 -49.47 21.31 -20.13
N ARG A 25 -48.45 22.08 -20.47
CA ARG A 25 -48.57 23.29 -21.28
C ARG A 25 -47.52 23.30 -22.37
N THR A 26 -47.99 23.47 -23.61
CA THR A 26 -47.30 23.56 -24.89
C THR A 26 -46.50 24.90 -25.01
N PRO A 27 -45.51 24.97 -25.94
CA PRO A 27 -44.47 25.98 -25.92
C PRO A 27 -44.84 27.25 -26.67
N GLN A 28 -44.48 28.43 -26.14
CA GLN A 28 -44.39 29.67 -26.91
C GLN A 28 -42.95 30.01 -27.25
N THR A 29 -42.69 30.14 -28.53
CA THR A 29 -41.46 30.68 -29.13
C THR A 29 -41.33 32.17 -28.83
N ASN A 30 -40.20 32.60 -28.31
CA ASN A 30 -39.77 34.01 -28.47
C ASN A 30 -38.28 34.06 -28.82
N LYS A 31 -38.02 34.69 -29.98
CA LYS A 31 -36.69 34.97 -30.52
C LYS A 31 -36.12 36.26 -29.89
N ASN A 32 -34.80 36.25 -29.79
CA ASN A 32 -33.83 37.34 -29.64
C ASN A 32 -33.31 37.57 -28.21
N GLN A 33 -32.04 37.27 -27.95
CA GLN A 33 -30.89 38.15 -28.25
C GLN A 33 -29.59 37.50 -27.85
N LYS A 34 -28.60 37.72 -28.68
CA LYS A 34 -27.19 37.38 -28.47
C LYS A 34 -26.65 38.09 -27.23
N ASN A 35 -25.96 37.35 -26.36
CA ASN A 35 -24.77 37.88 -25.71
C ASN A 35 -23.78 36.74 -25.48
N ASN A 36 -22.73 36.79 -26.28
CA ASN A 36 -21.51 35.98 -26.12
C ASN A 36 -20.83 36.39 -24.82
N ASN A 37 -20.75 35.48 -23.90
CA ASN A 37 -19.68 35.45 -22.91
C ASN A 37 -19.44 33.99 -22.50
N THR A 38 -18.87 33.23 -23.42
CA THR A 38 -18.31 31.90 -23.13
C THR A 38 -17.00 32.15 -22.37
N LYS A 39 -17.09 32.29 -21.06
CA LYS A 39 -15.94 31.99 -20.22
C LYS A 39 -15.69 30.49 -20.38
N ASN A 40 -14.75 30.13 -21.26
CA ASN A 40 -14.10 28.85 -21.25
C ASN A 40 -13.46 28.69 -19.85
N GLN A 41 -14.21 28.14 -18.92
CA GLN A 41 -13.60 27.45 -17.80
C GLN A 41 -12.94 26.19 -18.39
N PHE A 42 -11.67 26.33 -18.73
CA PHE A 42 -10.77 25.19 -18.79
C PHE A 42 -10.73 24.63 -17.38
N THR A 43 -11.61 23.71 -17.07
CA THR A 43 -11.37 22.75 -16.00
C THR A 43 -10.18 21.93 -16.50
N MET A 44 -8.96 22.26 -16.06
CA MET A 44 -7.90 21.28 -16.06
C MET A 44 -8.45 20.09 -15.28
N GLU A 45 -8.81 19.02 -15.97
CA GLU A 45 -8.84 17.70 -15.34
C GLU A 45 -7.39 17.48 -14.87
N THR A 46 -7.15 17.72 -13.60
CA THR A 46 -5.92 17.32 -12.94
C THR A 46 -5.92 15.80 -12.99
N THR A 47 -5.25 15.24 -14.00
CA THR A 47 -4.99 13.81 -14.06
C THR A 47 -4.17 13.49 -12.81
N ASN A 48 -4.80 12.78 -11.89
CA ASN A 48 -4.13 12.31 -10.69
C ASN A 48 -2.88 11.52 -11.10
N LYS A 49 -1.71 11.96 -10.65
CA LYS A 49 -0.42 11.31 -10.96
C LYS A 49 -0.32 9.91 -10.35
N PHE A 50 -1.08 9.65 -9.28
CA PHE A 50 -1.06 8.38 -8.58
C PHE A 50 -2.18 7.48 -9.09
N GLU A 51 -1.83 6.23 -9.43
CA GLU A 51 -2.76 5.21 -9.91
C GLU A 51 -2.78 4.02 -8.96
N PHE A 52 -3.95 3.41 -8.78
CA PHE A 52 -4.06 2.18 -8.01
C PHE A 52 -3.55 1.02 -8.85
N PRO A 53 -2.45 0.34 -8.46
CA PRO A 53 -1.87 -0.72 -9.26
C PRO A 53 -2.70 -1.99 -9.21
N ALA A 54 -2.86 -2.66 -10.36
CA ALA A 54 -3.33 -4.04 -10.38
C ALA A 54 -2.27 -4.98 -9.77
N LEU A 55 -2.71 -6.13 -9.22
CA LEU A 55 -1.78 -7.19 -8.85
C LEU A 55 -1.09 -7.75 -10.10
N PRO A 56 0.22 -8.05 -10.05
CA PRO A 56 0.94 -8.66 -11.17
C PRO A 56 0.62 -10.16 -11.38
N TYR A 57 -0.29 -10.73 -10.58
CA TYR A 57 -0.73 -12.12 -10.60
C TYR A 57 -2.17 -12.24 -10.10
N SER A 58 -2.80 -13.42 -10.28
CA SER A 58 -4.15 -13.69 -9.77
C SER A 58 -4.18 -13.81 -8.25
N TYR A 59 -5.34 -13.60 -7.63
CA TYR A 59 -5.50 -13.65 -6.17
C TYR A 59 -5.15 -15.00 -5.53
N ASP A 60 -5.18 -16.09 -6.28
CA ASP A 60 -4.83 -17.45 -5.83
C ASP A 60 -3.38 -17.85 -6.15
N ALA A 61 -2.62 -17.00 -6.83
CA ALA A 61 -1.29 -17.34 -7.32
C ALA A 61 -0.25 -17.61 -6.22
N LEU A 62 -0.47 -17.13 -4.99
CA LEU A 62 0.45 -17.29 -3.87
C LEU A 62 0.10 -18.49 -2.97
N GLU A 63 -0.95 -19.24 -3.32
CA GLU A 63 -1.28 -20.45 -2.59
C GLU A 63 -0.22 -21.55 -2.78
N PRO A 64 -0.02 -22.41 -1.79
CA PRO A 64 -0.73 -22.50 -0.51
C PRO A 64 -0.17 -21.60 0.60
N TYR A 65 0.75 -20.69 0.31
CA TYR A 65 1.49 -19.91 1.31
C TYR A 65 0.74 -18.65 1.79
N ILE A 66 0.12 -17.92 0.89
CA ILE A 66 -0.82 -16.82 1.21
C ILE A 66 -2.13 -17.15 0.52
N ASP A 67 -3.22 -17.21 1.29
CA ASP A 67 -4.52 -17.64 0.76
C ASP A 67 -5.20 -16.54 -0.06
N LYS A 68 -6.04 -16.99 -0.99
CA LYS A 68 -6.80 -16.13 -1.90
C LYS A 68 -7.60 -15.06 -1.18
N LEU A 69 -8.31 -15.43 -0.10
CA LEU A 69 -9.16 -14.49 0.64
C LEU A 69 -8.33 -13.39 1.30
N THR A 70 -7.17 -13.73 1.85
CA THR A 70 -6.21 -12.74 2.36
C THR A 70 -5.83 -11.76 1.25
N LEU A 71 -5.45 -12.22 0.06
CA LEU A 71 -5.08 -11.34 -1.05
C LEU A 71 -6.23 -10.44 -1.52
N GLU A 72 -7.44 -10.99 -1.66
CA GLU A 72 -8.63 -10.23 -2.07
C GLU A 72 -8.93 -9.07 -1.10
N ILE A 73 -8.86 -9.33 0.20
CA ILE A 73 -9.10 -8.31 1.23
C ILE A 73 -7.91 -7.35 1.33
N HIS A 74 -6.70 -7.87 1.37
CA HIS A 74 -5.48 -7.10 1.57
C HIS A 74 -5.23 -6.11 0.42
N HIS A 75 -5.30 -6.57 -0.84
CA HIS A 75 -5.19 -5.69 -2.00
C HIS A 75 -6.47 -4.87 -2.22
N GLY A 76 -7.63 -5.54 -2.32
CA GLY A 76 -8.88 -4.90 -2.75
C GLY A 76 -9.52 -3.98 -1.70
N LYS A 77 -9.17 -4.10 -0.42
CA LYS A 77 -9.71 -3.27 0.68
C LYS A 77 -8.63 -2.45 1.37
N HIS A 78 -7.62 -3.09 1.98
CA HIS A 78 -6.60 -2.36 2.75
C HIS A 78 -5.73 -1.48 1.86
N HIS A 79 -5.10 -2.03 0.83
CA HIS A 79 -4.27 -1.27 -0.10
C HIS A 79 -5.09 -0.20 -0.84
N LYS A 80 -6.29 -0.56 -1.33
CA LYS A 80 -7.20 0.39 -1.99
C LYS A 80 -7.55 1.56 -1.08
N ALA A 81 -7.83 1.32 0.20
CA ALA A 81 -8.13 2.38 1.15
C ALA A 81 -6.93 3.32 1.40
N TYR A 82 -5.70 2.77 1.49
CA TYR A 82 -4.50 3.61 1.59
C TYR A 82 -4.32 4.49 0.35
N TYR A 83 -4.52 3.93 -0.83
CA TYR A 83 -4.48 4.70 -2.08
C TYR A 83 -5.53 5.82 -2.10
N ASP A 84 -6.79 5.51 -1.86
CA ASP A 84 -7.88 6.49 -1.90
C ASP A 84 -7.66 7.64 -0.90
N ASN A 85 -7.26 7.29 0.33
CA ASN A 85 -6.98 8.27 1.37
C ASN A 85 -5.72 9.10 1.08
N PHE A 86 -4.70 8.52 0.46
CA PHE A 86 -3.50 9.24 0.05
C PHE A 86 -3.83 10.26 -1.04
N VAL A 87 -4.54 9.85 -2.09
CA VAL A 87 -4.98 10.74 -3.17
C VAL A 87 -5.84 11.89 -2.61
N ALA A 88 -6.76 11.58 -1.69
CA ALA A 88 -7.56 12.61 -1.03
C ALA A 88 -6.71 13.57 -0.18
N ALA A 89 -5.69 13.07 0.51
CA ALA A 89 -4.82 13.87 1.38
C ALA A 89 -3.88 14.81 0.61
N VAL A 90 -3.47 14.45 -0.62
CA VAL A 90 -2.58 15.30 -1.44
C VAL A 90 -3.33 16.22 -2.39
N LYS A 91 -4.62 15.98 -2.63
CA LYS A 91 -5.44 16.74 -3.56
C LYS A 91 -5.43 18.24 -3.25
N GLY A 92 -5.15 19.07 -4.27
CA GLY A 92 -5.09 20.54 -4.14
C GLY A 92 -3.85 21.05 -3.39
N THR A 93 -2.89 20.18 -3.07
CA THR A 93 -1.59 20.57 -2.50
C THR A 93 -0.47 20.41 -3.53
N GLU A 94 0.73 20.92 -3.23
CA GLU A 94 1.91 20.71 -4.09
C GLU A 94 2.22 19.23 -4.32
N MET A 95 1.94 18.37 -3.33
CA MET A 95 2.19 16.95 -3.38
C MET A 95 1.39 16.21 -4.46
N GLU A 96 0.28 16.77 -4.94
CA GLU A 96 -0.53 16.16 -6.02
C GLU A 96 0.27 15.93 -7.30
N SER A 97 1.28 16.78 -7.57
CA SER A 97 2.16 16.71 -8.73
C SER A 97 3.56 16.18 -8.45
N MET A 98 3.92 15.97 -7.17
CA MET A 98 5.25 15.51 -6.78
C MET A 98 5.46 14.02 -7.05
N ASP A 99 6.72 13.60 -7.16
CA ASP A 99 7.08 12.19 -7.07
C ASP A 99 6.91 11.69 -5.62
N ILE A 100 6.40 10.47 -5.44
CA ILE A 100 6.19 9.90 -4.10
C ILE A 100 7.51 9.77 -3.32
N LEU A 101 8.63 9.55 -3.99
CA LEU A 101 9.94 9.48 -3.36
C LEU A 101 10.38 10.85 -2.82
N ASP A 102 10.02 11.94 -3.52
CA ASP A 102 10.30 13.29 -3.04
C ASP A 102 9.41 13.67 -1.84
N ILE A 103 8.16 13.19 -1.83
CA ILE A 103 7.30 13.29 -0.65
C ILE A 103 7.94 12.56 0.54
N PHE A 104 8.44 11.34 0.36
CA PHE A 104 9.08 10.57 1.44
C PHE A 104 10.36 11.22 1.96
N ARG A 105 11.20 11.78 1.09
CA ARG A 105 12.42 12.51 1.48
C ARG A 105 12.15 13.76 2.33
N ASN A 106 10.91 14.23 2.35
CA ASN A 106 10.46 15.40 3.09
C ASN A 106 9.29 15.08 4.03
N MET A 107 9.09 13.82 4.40
CA MET A 107 7.91 13.36 5.13
C MET A 107 7.72 14.06 6.48
N SER A 108 8.80 14.46 7.14
CA SER A 108 8.76 15.22 8.39
C SER A 108 8.00 16.56 8.28
N LYS A 109 7.83 17.09 7.06
CA LYS A 109 7.13 18.36 6.79
C LYS A 109 5.64 18.18 6.51
N TYR A 110 5.19 16.94 6.30
CA TYR A 110 3.84 16.65 5.82
C TYR A 110 2.93 16.08 6.92
N PRO A 111 1.60 16.21 6.77
CA PRO A 111 0.67 15.69 7.76
C PRO A 111 0.74 14.16 7.92
N MET A 112 0.38 13.68 9.11
CA MET A 112 0.32 12.24 9.42
C MET A 112 -0.56 11.46 8.44
N ALA A 113 -1.61 12.08 7.88
CA ALA A 113 -2.46 11.46 6.87
C ALA A 113 -1.67 11.10 5.59
N VAL A 114 -0.76 11.98 5.14
CA VAL A 114 0.12 11.72 4.00
C VAL A 114 1.14 10.62 4.35
N ARG A 115 1.74 10.68 5.55
CA ARG A 115 2.70 9.67 6.02
C ARG A 115 2.07 8.27 6.06
N ASN A 116 0.93 8.13 6.72
CA ASN A 116 0.29 6.82 6.90
C ASN A 116 -0.28 6.29 5.58
N ASN A 117 -0.98 7.12 4.82
CA ASN A 117 -1.65 6.64 3.61
C ASN A 117 -0.69 6.56 2.41
N GLY A 118 0.21 7.52 2.24
CA GLY A 118 1.26 7.46 1.22
C GLY A 118 2.25 6.31 1.47
N GLY A 119 2.66 6.12 2.73
CA GLY A 119 3.45 4.96 3.12
C GLY A 119 2.73 3.66 2.85
N GLY A 120 1.44 3.55 3.27
CA GLY A 120 0.62 2.36 3.01
C GLY A 120 0.46 2.06 1.52
N TYR A 121 0.16 3.06 0.71
CA TYR A 121 0.06 2.93 -0.74
C TYR A 121 1.36 2.40 -1.37
N TYR A 122 2.49 3.02 -1.05
CA TYR A 122 3.80 2.61 -1.58
C TYR A 122 4.24 1.24 -1.09
N ASN A 123 4.17 0.99 0.22
CA ASN A 123 4.66 -0.25 0.83
C ASN A 123 3.93 -1.47 0.28
N HIS A 124 2.60 -1.38 0.10
CA HIS A 124 1.82 -2.46 -0.48
C HIS A 124 2.13 -2.67 -1.97
N THR A 125 2.25 -1.59 -2.77
CA THR A 125 2.67 -1.69 -4.18
C THR A 125 3.98 -2.46 -4.28
N PHE A 126 4.97 -2.04 -3.49
CA PHE A 126 6.29 -2.63 -3.46
C PHE A 126 6.27 -4.10 -2.97
N TYR A 127 5.40 -4.43 -2.03
CA TYR A 127 5.21 -5.78 -1.51
C TYR A 127 4.63 -6.72 -2.57
N TRP A 128 3.60 -6.30 -3.31
CA TRP A 128 3.00 -7.13 -4.36
C TRP A 128 4.00 -7.47 -5.47
N GLU A 129 4.75 -6.50 -5.96
CA GLU A 129 5.77 -6.70 -6.99
C GLU A 129 6.91 -7.61 -6.50
N GLY A 130 7.21 -7.58 -5.21
CA GLY A 130 8.24 -8.39 -4.55
C GLY A 130 7.87 -9.86 -4.38
N MET A 131 6.65 -10.27 -4.77
CA MET A 131 6.15 -11.64 -4.68
C MET A 131 5.75 -12.20 -6.04
N ARG A 132 5.69 -13.52 -6.15
CA ARG A 132 5.25 -14.29 -7.32
C ARG A 132 4.77 -15.67 -6.91
N ALA A 133 4.15 -16.40 -7.86
CA ALA A 133 3.83 -17.81 -7.67
C ALA A 133 5.05 -18.59 -7.14
N PRO A 134 4.84 -19.60 -6.27
CA PRO A 134 5.91 -20.37 -5.66
C PRO A 134 6.88 -20.96 -6.67
N GLY A 135 8.15 -21.12 -6.28
CA GLY A 135 9.17 -21.78 -7.11
C GLY A 135 10.24 -20.86 -7.70
N SER A 136 10.40 -19.62 -7.18
CA SER A 136 11.47 -18.72 -7.63
C SER A 136 12.90 -19.16 -7.24
N GLY A 137 13.02 -20.16 -6.37
CA GLY A 137 14.32 -20.65 -5.88
C GLY A 137 15.01 -19.67 -4.92
N LEU A 138 16.32 -19.52 -5.07
CA LEU A 138 17.19 -18.63 -4.30
C LEU A 138 17.67 -17.45 -5.16
N PRO A 139 18.11 -16.34 -4.57
CA PRO A 139 18.72 -15.25 -5.31
C PRO A 139 20.01 -15.74 -6.01
N THR A 140 20.27 -15.23 -7.21
CA THR A 140 21.44 -15.55 -8.03
C THR A 140 22.21 -14.29 -8.41
N GLY A 141 23.39 -14.44 -9.03
CA GLY A 141 24.19 -13.35 -9.54
C GLY A 141 24.62 -12.34 -8.47
N LYS A 142 24.75 -11.08 -8.86
CA LYS A 142 25.27 -9.99 -8.00
C LYS A 142 24.54 -9.85 -6.68
N LEU A 143 23.22 -10.05 -6.64
CA LEU A 143 22.45 -10.00 -5.39
C LEU A 143 22.86 -11.12 -4.44
N SER A 144 23.01 -12.36 -4.95
CA SER A 144 23.48 -13.50 -4.13
C SER A 144 24.86 -13.24 -3.54
N ASP A 145 25.78 -12.70 -4.35
CA ASP A 145 27.13 -12.39 -3.90
C ASP A 145 27.14 -11.29 -2.83
N ALA A 146 26.33 -10.26 -3.01
CA ALA A 146 26.18 -9.20 -2.03
C ALA A 146 25.57 -9.70 -0.71
N ILE A 147 24.56 -10.58 -0.78
CA ILE A 147 23.98 -11.21 0.41
C ILE A 147 25.03 -12.04 1.15
N LYS A 148 25.81 -12.88 0.44
CA LYS A 148 26.89 -13.68 1.06
C LYS A 148 27.97 -12.78 1.67
N LYS A 149 28.35 -11.71 0.98
CA LYS A 149 29.34 -10.75 1.49
C LYS A 149 28.90 -10.07 2.77
N GLU A 150 27.64 -9.65 2.86
CA GLU A 150 27.15 -8.86 3.99
C GLU A 150 26.67 -9.72 5.16
N PHE A 151 26.04 -10.87 4.87
CA PHE A 151 25.40 -11.73 5.87
C PHE A 151 26.06 -13.10 6.02
N THR A 152 27.21 -13.32 5.37
CA THR A 152 27.97 -14.58 5.33
C THR A 152 27.28 -15.72 4.56
N SER A 153 25.98 -15.86 4.62
CA SER A 153 25.21 -16.84 3.86
C SER A 153 23.77 -16.36 3.61
N PHE A 154 23.08 -17.05 2.70
CA PHE A 154 21.64 -16.83 2.51
C PHE A 154 20.84 -17.24 3.75
N ASP A 155 21.22 -18.31 4.43
CA ASP A 155 20.51 -18.78 5.62
C ASP A 155 20.64 -17.79 6.77
N GLU A 156 21.79 -17.20 6.97
CA GLU A 156 21.96 -16.15 7.99
C GLU A 156 21.20 -14.86 7.63
N PHE A 157 21.18 -14.48 6.34
CA PHE A 157 20.33 -13.40 5.85
C PHE A 157 18.85 -13.71 6.12
N LYS A 158 18.36 -14.90 5.72
CA LYS A 158 16.98 -15.35 5.95
C LYS A 158 16.64 -15.28 7.44
N LYS A 159 17.52 -15.75 8.30
CA LYS A 159 17.34 -15.71 9.75
C LYS A 159 17.22 -14.29 10.28
N GLN A 160 18.14 -13.38 9.91
CA GLN A 160 18.14 -12.00 10.38
C GLN A 160 16.92 -11.22 9.86
N PHE A 161 16.54 -11.39 8.59
CA PHE A 161 15.36 -10.76 8.02
C PHE A 161 14.07 -11.28 8.69
N SER A 162 13.97 -12.59 8.90
CA SER A 162 12.84 -13.21 9.61
C SER A 162 12.73 -12.69 11.04
N GLU A 163 13.87 -12.56 11.73
CA GLU A 163 13.89 -12.01 13.09
C GLU A 163 13.44 -10.56 13.15
N ALA A 164 13.82 -9.72 12.17
CA ALA A 164 13.34 -8.34 12.07
C ALA A 164 11.81 -8.28 11.94
N GLY A 165 11.20 -9.21 11.21
CA GLY A 165 9.75 -9.34 11.11
C GLY A 165 9.09 -9.87 12.39
N LYS A 166 9.67 -10.88 13.03
CA LYS A 166 9.15 -11.48 14.27
C LYS A 166 9.15 -10.48 15.43
N THR A 167 10.25 -9.76 15.58
CA THR A 167 10.47 -8.84 16.70
C THR A 167 9.84 -7.46 16.49
N ARG A 168 9.32 -7.15 15.28
CA ARG A 168 8.57 -5.94 15.07
C ARG A 168 7.32 -5.91 15.95
N PHE A 169 7.38 -5.13 17.02
CA PHE A 169 6.25 -4.98 17.94
C PHE A 169 5.08 -4.27 17.23
N GLY A 170 3.89 -4.85 17.32
CA GLY A 170 2.69 -4.32 16.67
C GLY A 170 2.74 -4.49 15.15
N SER A 171 2.15 -3.52 14.45
CA SER A 171 2.08 -3.47 12.98
C SER A 171 3.33 -2.84 12.39
N GLY A 172 3.74 -3.31 11.23
CA GLY A 172 4.88 -2.75 10.52
C GLY A 172 5.40 -3.64 9.41
N TRP A 173 6.66 -3.44 9.04
CA TRP A 173 7.30 -4.03 7.87
C TRP A 173 8.74 -4.42 8.18
N ALA A 174 9.22 -5.52 7.59
CA ALA A 174 10.64 -5.87 7.58
C ALA A 174 11.23 -5.58 6.19
N TRP A 175 12.45 -5.04 6.14
CA TRP A 175 13.09 -4.54 4.93
C TRP A 175 14.49 -5.10 4.73
N LEU A 176 14.83 -5.47 3.50
CA LEU A 176 16.18 -5.49 2.99
C LEU A 176 16.37 -4.22 2.16
N SER A 177 17.40 -3.44 2.46
CA SER A 177 17.68 -2.18 1.77
C SER A 177 19.17 -2.03 1.44
N LEU A 178 19.47 -1.15 0.49
CA LEU A 178 20.82 -0.72 0.12
C LEU A 178 21.05 0.68 0.68
N ASP A 179 22.14 0.89 1.42
CA ASP A 179 22.53 2.21 1.90
C ASP A 179 23.25 3.05 0.82
N GLU A 180 23.56 4.30 1.14
CA GLU A 180 24.28 5.24 0.27
C GLU A 180 25.70 4.80 -0.12
N LYS A 181 26.27 3.81 0.60
CA LYS A 181 27.60 3.23 0.35
C LYS A 181 27.54 1.93 -0.44
N GLY A 182 26.33 1.53 -0.89
CA GLY A 182 26.14 0.27 -1.60
C GLY A 182 26.17 -0.96 -0.71
N LYS A 183 25.97 -0.81 0.60
CA LYS A 183 25.94 -1.88 1.58
C LYS A 183 24.51 -2.33 1.86
N LEU A 184 24.28 -3.66 1.87
CA LEU A 184 23.00 -4.22 2.26
C LEU A 184 22.79 -4.13 3.77
N PHE A 185 21.57 -3.82 4.19
CA PHE A 185 21.19 -3.88 5.59
C PHE A 185 19.74 -4.33 5.77
N ILE A 186 19.46 -4.87 6.95
CA ILE A 186 18.11 -5.26 7.39
C ILE A 186 17.62 -4.22 8.40
N SER A 187 16.33 -3.87 8.28
CA SER A 187 15.64 -3.01 9.24
C SER A 187 14.18 -3.44 9.40
N SER A 188 13.49 -2.87 10.39
CA SER A 188 12.05 -2.92 10.47
C SER A 188 11.49 -1.54 10.79
N THR A 189 10.31 -1.21 10.25
CA THR A 189 9.64 0.07 10.46
C THR A 189 8.25 -0.13 11.07
N PRO A 190 7.80 0.77 11.95
CA PRO A 190 6.45 0.72 12.52
C PRO A 190 5.41 1.24 11.54
N ASN A 191 4.17 0.80 11.72
CA ASN A 191 3.00 1.28 10.97
C ASN A 191 3.24 1.26 9.46
N GLN A 192 3.15 2.42 8.78
CA GLN A 192 3.37 2.53 7.34
C GLN A 192 4.68 3.26 6.98
N ASP A 193 5.57 3.44 7.93
CA ASP A 193 6.91 4.00 7.65
C ASP A 193 7.72 3.07 6.75
N ASN A 194 8.66 3.66 6.01
CA ASN A 194 9.59 2.93 5.16
C ASN A 194 10.99 3.59 5.14
N PRO A 195 12.04 2.88 4.69
CA PRO A 195 13.43 3.36 4.69
C PRO A 195 13.71 4.60 3.80
N LEU A 196 12.77 4.99 2.94
CA LEU A 196 12.89 6.18 2.08
C LEU A 196 12.52 7.48 2.80
N MET A 197 11.78 7.37 3.91
CA MET A 197 11.33 8.54 4.66
C MET A 197 12.50 9.17 5.43
N ASP A 198 12.54 10.52 5.45
CA ASP A 198 13.52 11.27 6.23
C ASP A 198 13.43 11.01 7.74
N LEU A 199 12.30 10.48 8.21
CA LEU A 199 12.03 10.07 9.59
C LEU A 199 12.54 8.65 9.93
N ALA A 200 12.98 7.87 8.94
CA ALA A 200 13.42 6.50 9.18
C ALA A 200 14.74 6.48 10.00
N GLU A 201 14.80 5.59 10.97
CA GLU A 201 16.03 5.37 11.78
C GLU A 201 17.19 4.89 10.90
N LYS A 202 16.92 3.95 9.99
CA LYS A 202 17.86 3.49 8.96
C LYS A 202 17.30 3.82 7.59
N LYS A 203 18.01 4.64 6.84
CA LYS A 203 17.61 5.10 5.50
C LYS A 203 18.32 4.32 4.42
N GLY A 204 17.63 4.07 3.33
CA GLY A 204 18.20 3.39 2.17
C GLY A 204 17.16 3.08 1.11
N THR A 205 17.61 2.54 -0.01
CA THR A 205 16.75 2.12 -1.11
C THR A 205 16.20 0.71 -0.83
N PRO A 206 14.89 0.51 -0.69
CA PRO A 206 14.29 -0.80 -0.45
C PRO A 206 14.54 -1.76 -1.62
N LEU A 207 14.76 -3.03 -1.30
CA LEU A 207 14.94 -4.12 -2.26
C LEU A 207 13.92 -5.23 -2.08
N LEU A 208 13.69 -5.64 -0.82
CA LEU A 208 12.69 -6.62 -0.41
C LEU A 208 11.94 -6.09 0.81
N VAL A 209 10.63 -6.35 0.86
CA VAL A 209 9.79 -6.01 1.99
C VAL A 209 8.90 -7.18 2.36
N MET A 210 8.61 -7.33 3.64
CA MET A 210 7.61 -8.25 4.18
C MET A 210 6.66 -7.48 5.08
N ASP A 211 5.36 -7.61 4.80
CA ASP A 211 4.29 -7.07 5.63
C ASP A 211 4.10 -7.95 6.89
N VAL A 212 4.17 -7.34 8.07
CA VAL A 212 3.87 -8.01 9.33
C VAL A 212 2.70 -7.38 10.10
N TRP A 213 1.89 -6.57 9.41
CA TRP A 213 0.56 -6.23 9.87
C TRP A 213 -0.30 -7.51 9.94
N GLU A 214 -1.19 -7.60 10.92
CA GLU A 214 -2.04 -8.79 11.09
C GLU A 214 -2.93 -9.07 9.87
N HIS A 215 -3.37 -8.04 9.16
CA HIS A 215 -4.17 -8.20 7.94
C HIS A 215 -3.45 -8.98 6.82
N ALA A 216 -2.12 -9.05 6.84
CA ALA A 216 -1.34 -9.79 5.85
C ALA A 216 -1.40 -11.32 6.06
N TYR A 217 -1.76 -11.79 7.28
CA TYR A 217 -1.61 -13.21 7.60
C TYR A 217 -2.69 -13.78 8.53
N TYR A 218 -3.52 -12.97 9.18
CA TYR A 218 -4.37 -13.45 10.29
C TYR A 218 -5.43 -14.47 9.84
N LEU A 219 -5.99 -14.34 8.64
CA LEU A 219 -7.01 -15.28 8.16
C LEU A 219 -6.49 -16.72 8.05
N LYS A 220 -5.23 -16.90 7.66
CA LYS A 220 -4.62 -18.21 7.50
C LYS A 220 -3.81 -18.65 8.72
N TYR A 221 -3.05 -17.75 9.31
CA TYR A 221 -2.05 -18.08 10.35
C TYR A 221 -2.46 -17.63 11.75
N GLN A 222 -3.53 -16.85 11.91
CA GLN A 222 -3.99 -16.25 13.17
C GLN A 222 -2.82 -15.55 13.89
N ASN A 223 -2.60 -15.89 15.16
CA ASN A 223 -1.51 -15.33 15.97
C ASN A 223 -0.12 -15.91 15.66
N LYS A 224 -0.01 -16.82 14.69
CA LYS A 224 1.24 -17.51 14.36
C LYS A 224 2.04 -16.74 13.29
N ARG A 225 2.42 -15.48 13.60
CA ARG A 225 3.27 -14.68 12.72
C ARG A 225 4.54 -15.41 12.26
N PRO A 226 5.26 -16.21 13.10
CA PRO A 226 6.43 -16.96 12.65
C PRO A 226 6.14 -17.94 11.51
N ASP A 227 4.98 -18.60 11.49
CA ASP A 227 4.60 -19.56 10.45
C ASP A 227 4.36 -18.82 9.11
N TYR A 228 3.72 -17.65 9.15
CA TYR A 228 3.58 -16.78 7.98
C TYR A 228 4.93 -16.30 7.45
N ILE A 229 5.84 -15.89 8.33
CA ILE A 229 7.19 -15.44 7.96
C ILE A 229 7.96 -16.57 7.26
N GLU A 230 7.85 -17.81 7.74
CA GLU A 230 8.46 -18.95 7.06
C GLU A 230 7.80 -19.23 5.70
N ALA A 231 6.48 -19.12 5.60
CA ALA A 231 5.75 -19.31 4.36
C ALA A 231 6.09 -18.25 3.29
N PHE A 232 6.32 -16.99 3.70
CA PHE A 232 6.66 -15.87 2.81
C PHE A 232 7.86 -16.17 1.91
N TRP A 233 8.87 -16.89 2.39
CA TRP A 233 10.08 -17.22 1.62
C TRP A 233 9.81 -18.04 0.35
N ASN A 234 8.68 -18.73 0.28
CA ASN A 234 8.30 -19.52 -0.88
C ASN A 234 7.73 -18.69 -2.04
N VAL A 235 7.32 -17.45 -1.77
CA VAL A 235 6.66 -16.55 -2.72
C VAL A 235 7.49 -15.32 -3.09
N VAL A 236 8.71 -15.19 -2.57
CA VAL A 236 9.59 -14.06 -2.90
C VAL A 236 9.95 -14.07 -4.39
N ASN A 237 9.81 -12.94 -5.05
CA ASN A 237 10.23 -12.73 -6.43
C ASN A 237 11.70 -12.28 -6.50
N TRP A 238 12.63 -13.25 -6.41
CA TRP A 238 14.06 -12.96 -6.41
C TRP A 238 14.55 -12.28 -7.69
N GLU A 239 13.88 -12.48 -8.81
CA GLU A 239 14.18 -11.79 -10.05
C GLU A 239 13.94 -10.27 -9.92
N GLU A 240 12.79 -9.88 -9.36
CA GLU A 240 12.49 -8.47 -9.13
C GLU A 240 13.40 -7.86 -8.05
N VAL A 241 13.69 -8.60 -6.97
CA VAL A 241 14.64 -8.13 -5.94
C VAL A 241 16.03 -7.89 -6.53
N ALA A 242 16.51 -8.77 -7.45
CA ALA A 242 17.77 -8.58 -8.14
C ALA A 242 17.77 -7.34 -9.07
N LYS A 243 16.68 -7.12 -9.82
CA LYS A 243 16.51 -5.91 -10.64
C LYS A 243 16.54 -4.63 -9.79
N ARG A 244 15.86 -4.64 -8.64
CA ARG A 244 15.88 -3.51 -7.68
C ARG A 244 17.28 -3.26 -7.14
N TYR A 245 18.01 -4.32 -6.80
CA TYR A 245 19.40 -4.22 -6.35
C TYR A 245 20.31 -3.60 -7.42
N GLU A 246 20.24 -4.05 -8.67
CA GLU A 246 21.07 -3.50 -9.76
C GLU A 246 20.74 -2.02 -10.04
N ARG A 247 19.46 -1.66 -10.04
CA ARG A 247 19.02 -0.25 -10.18
C ARG A 247 19.55 0.61 -9.04
N ALA A 248 19.40 0.16 -7.80
CA ALA A 248 19.87 0.89 -6.62
C ALA A 248 21.40 1.06 -6.63
N LEU A 249 22.14 -0.02 -6.96
CA LEU A 249 23.60 0.01 -7.03
C LEU A 249 24.12 0.99 -8.09
N SER A 250 23.44 1.10 -9.24
CA SER A 250 23.81 2.03 -10.30
C SER A 250 23.65 3.51 -9.91
N GLN A 251 22.87 3.81 -8.88
CA GLN A 251 22.68 5.16 -8.34
C GLN A 251 23.73 5.53 -7.27
N VAL A 252 24.27 4.54 -6.56
CA VAL A 252 25.35 4.74 -5.57
C VAL A 252 26.68 5.03 -6.24
N SER A 253 26.91 4.45 -7.43
CA SER A 253 28.19 4.54 -8.16
C SER A 253 28.38 5.86 -8.92
N LYS A 254 27.48 6.82 -8.77
CA LYS A 254 27.54 8.17 -9.36
C LYS A 254 27.88 9.23 -8.30
#